data_a16ebcf93928fc50ed34198b52dadb49
#
_entry.id   a16ebcf93928fc50ed34198b52dadb49
#
_cell.length_a   1.000
_cell.length_b   1.000
_cell.length_c   1.000
_cell.angle_alpha   90.00
_cell.angle_beta   90.00
_cell.angle_gamma   90.00
#
_symmetry.space_group_name_H-M   'P 1'
#
loop_
_entity.id
_entity.type
_entity.pdbx_description
1 polymer ?
#
loop_
_entity_poly.entity_id
_entity_poly.type
_entity_poly.pdbx_seq_one_letter_code
_entity_poly.pdbx_strand_id
1 'polypeptide(L)'
;MIKPIGMVHRDGNPFEGIPLDADDHACVDFRFCADPKMRWWFDHHPTAFQPPALREIFDRAHEPTWFFDPKAPSCAGFIARTLATGWNWQPPTHLIDAVTWADKIDAATFSTAQEAVALELPAQRIAAWLANGRSGMDTARYIEWLSHASLAEVAERPEVAPQIAAIEEERAKDLAAIEKLAVWHDDVVVFDRFDDVGARNPGFLGYWLFPHAFYAVAGTRTESSIKITVGFNKWTTSTRKPTVDVGALCARFGGGGHSMVGGITLRGDELQRARETIAQLVAELTKH
;
A
#
# COMPACT_ATOMS: atom_id res chain seq x y z
N MET A 1 -6.10 26.16 -14.92
CA MET A 1 -4.97 25.71 -14.04
C MET A 1 -5.53 24.61 -13.14
N ILE A 2 -4.86 23.48 -13.05
CA ILE A 2 -5.25 22.39 -12.12
C ILE A 2 -4.57 22.66 -10.77
N LYS A 3 -5.35 22.59 -9.67
CA LYS A 3 -4.84 22.73 -8.30
C LYS A 3 -5.07 21.40 -7.57
N PRO A 4 -4.03 20.57 -7.40
CA PRO A 4 -4.15 19.34 -6.63
C PRO A 4 -4.37 19.61 -5.14
N ILE A 5 -5.23 18.81 -4.50
CA ILE A 5 -5.47 18.82 -3.06
C ILE A 5 -5.33 17.39 -2.56
N GLY A 6 -4.38 17.17 -1.65
CA GLY A 6 -4.20 15.88 -1.01
C GLY A 6 -5.34 15.60 -0.02
N MET A 7 -5.95 14.41 -0.14
CA MET A 7 -7.02 13.97 0.75
C MET A 7 -6.48 12.96 1.77
N VAL A 8 -7.05 12.98 2.98
CA VAL A 8 -6.68 12.04 4.04
C VAL A 8 -7.96 11.35 4.54
N HIS A 9 -7.91 10.01 4.65
CA HIS A 9 -8.99 9.25 5.26
C HIS A 9 -9.08 9.60 6.75
N ARG A 10 -10.26 10.03 7.16
CA ARG A 10 -10.59 10.36 8.55
C ARG A 10 -12.02 9.94 8.86
N ASP A 11 -12.35 9.85 10.14
CA ASP A 11 -13.73 9.63 10.57
C ASP A 11 -14.61 10.83 10.19
N GLY A 12 -15.90 10.59 10.00
CA GLY A 12 -16.85 11.59 9.55
C GLY A 12 -16.76 11.93 8.06
N ASN A 13 -17.01 13.17 7.70
CA ASN A 13 -16.95 13.65 6.33
C ASN A 13 -15.52 14.11 5.98
N PRO A 14 -14.77 13.37 5.14
CA PRO A 14 -13.40 13.75 4.79
C PRO A 14 -13.33 14.99 3.87
N PHE A 15 -14.44 15.42 3.29
CA PHE A 15 -14.53 16.63 2.45
C PHE A 15 -14.82 17.90 3.25
N GLU A 16 -15.12 17.77 4.55
CA GLU A 16 -15.34 18.94 5.41
C GLU A 16 -14.11 19.82 5.49
N GLY A 17 -14.27 21.11 5.18
CA GLY A 17 -13.17 22.08 5.13
C GLY A 17 -12.33 22.03 3.85
N ILE A 18 -12.63 21.13 2.90
CA ILE A 18 -11.98 21.15 1.59
C ILE A 18 -12.64 22.25 0.74
N PRO A 19 -11.85 23.21 0.22
CA PRO A 19 -12.42 24.29 -0.60
C PRO A 19 -12.86 23.74 -1.96
N LEU A 20 -14.17 23.74 -2.20
CA LEU A 20 -14.76 23.48 -3.50
C LEU A 20 -15.05 24.83 -4.18
N ASP A 21 -13.99 25.57 -4.49
CA ASP A 21 -14.02 26.97 -4.94
C ASP A 21 -13.83 27.14 -6.46
N ALA A 22 -13.57 26.05 -7.18
CA ALA A 22 -13.50 26.05 -8.64
C ALA A 22 -14.87 25.74 -9.28
N ASP A 23 -14.96 25.93 -10.61
CA ASP A 23 -16.18 25.61 -11.37
C ASP A 23 -16.40 24.09 -11.48
N ASP A 24 -15.29 23.33 -11.60
CA ASP A 24 -15.29 21.87 -11.72
C ASP A 24 -14.28 21.25 -10.72
N HIS A 25 -14.68 20.15 -10.09
CA HIS A 25 -13.82 19.34 -9.25
C HIS A 25 -13.75 17.90 -9.76
N ALA A 26 -12.58 17.30 -9.61
CA ALA A 26 -12.37 15.87 -9.81
C ALA A 26 -11.86 15.24 -8.51
N CYS A 27 -12.43 14.12 -8.12
CA CYS A 27 -11.93 13.30 -7.02
C CYS A 27 -11.51 11.94 -7.58
N VAL A 28 -10.29 11.52 -7.29
CA VAL A 28 -9.72 10.27 -7.78
C VAL A 28 -9.15 9.47 -6.62
N ASP A 29 -9.31 8.15 -6.66
CA ASP A 29 -8.75 7.21 -5.68
C ASP A 29 -9.18 7.50 -4.24
N PHE A 30 -10.41 7.94 -4.08
CA PHE A 30 -10.95 8.36 -2.80
C PHE A 30 -12.46 8.17 -2.71
N ARG A 31 -13.00 8.18 -1.48
CA ARG A 31 -14.41 8.01 -1.17
C ARG A 31 -15.30 8.90 -2.05
N PHE A 32 -16.49 8.38 -2.38
CA PHE A 32 -17.48 9.10 -3.15
C PHE A 32 -17.99 10.33 -2.41
N CYS A 33 -18.12 11.43 -3.15
CA CYS A 33 -18.71 12.68 -2.69
C CYS A 33 -19.88 13.06 -3.61
N ALA A 34 -21.06 13.22 -3.02
CA ALA A 34 -22.28 13.59 -3.76
C ALA A 34 -22.45 15.12 -3.91
N ASP A 35 -21.39 15.93 -3.71
CA ASP A 35 -21.47 17.37 -3.92
C ASP A 35 -21.70 17.68 -5.41
N PRO A 36 -22.67 18.57 -5.76
CA PRO A 36 -22.96 18.93 -7.15
C PRO A 36 -21.78 19.51 -7.94
N LYS A 37 -20.78 20.04 -7.25
CA LYS A 37 -19.54 20.54 -7.86
C LYS A 37 -18.55 19.44 -8.20
N MET A 38 -18.74 18.21 -7.68
CA MET A 38 -17.91 17.07 -7.97
C MET A 38 -18.27 16.49 -9.34
N ARG A 39 -17.68 17.05 -10.38
CA ARG A 39 -17.99 16.71 -11.76
C ARG A 39 -17.42 15.37 -12.19
N TRP A 40 -16.19 15.06 -11.77
CA TRP A 40 -15.52 13.81 -12.10
C TRP A 40 -15.21 13.03 -10.85
N TRP A 41 -15.54 11.74 -10.85
CA TRP A 41 -15.15 10.85 -9.79
C TRP A 41 -14.70 9.48 -10.33
N PHE A 42 -13.54 9.00 -9.82
CA PHE A 42 -13.01 7.69 -10.14
C PHE A 42 -12.55 7.01 -8.86
N ASP A 43 -13.01 5.79 -8.62
CA ASP A 43 -12.52 4.96 -7.52
C ASP A 43 -12.70 3.47 -7.81
N HIS A 44 -11.88 2.66 -7.16
CA HIS A 44 -11.92 1.21 -7.25
C HIS A 44 -12.02 0.51 -5.87
N HIS A 45 -12.03 1.26 -4.79
CA HIS A 45 -12.09 0.69 -3.45
C HIS A 45 -13.50 0.16 -3.12
N PRO A 46 -13.64 -1.11 -2.65
CA PRO A 46 -14.94 -1.63 -2.20
C PRO A 46 -15.60 -0.78 -1.10
N THR A 47 -14.79 0.00 -0.38
CA THR A 47 -15.21 0.89 0.72
C THR A 47 -15.48 2.33 0.27
N ALA A 48 -15.58 2.60 -1.02
CA ALA A 48 -15.74 3.94 -1.59
C ALA A 48 -16.99 4.70 -1.07
N PHE A 49 -18.05 3.98 -0.77
CA PHE A 49 -19.33 4.55 -0.35
C PHE A 49 -19.47 4.54 1.17
N GLN A 50 -19.09 5.63 1.82
CA GLN A 50 -19.21 5.82 3.26
C GLN A 50 -19.83 7.17 3.59
N PRO A 51 -21.05 7.21 4.16
CA PRO A 51 -21.89 6.07 4.57
C PRO A 51 -22.43 5.26 3.37
N PRO A 52 -22.87 3.98 3.60
CA PRO A 52 -23.37 3.11 2.51
C PRO A 52 -24.52 3.70 1.68
N ALA A 53 -25.33 4.59 2.25
CA ALA A 53 -26.40 5.30 1.56
C ALA A 53 -25.93 6.11 0.35
N LEU A 54 -24.66 6.51 0.28
CA LEU A 54 -24.07 7.20 -0.87
C LEU A 54 -24.06 6.31 -2.12
N ARG A 55 -24.04 4.99 -1.96
CA ARG A 55 -24.17 4.06 -3.08
C ARG A 55 -25.49 4.22 -3.83
N GLU A 56 -26.59 4.40 -3.12
CA GLU A 56 -27.89 4.63 -3.74
C GLU A 56 -27.95 5.96 -4.51
N ILE A 57 -27.26 6.99 -4.03
CA ILE A 57 -27.15 8.27 -4.74
C ILE A 57 -26.40 8.07 -6.05
N PHE A 58 -25.25 7.42 -6.00
CA PHE A 58 -24.43 7.10 -7.16
C PHE A 58 -25.24 6.31 -8.21
N ASP A 59 -25.90 5.23 -7.79
CA ASP A 59 -26.66 4.34 -8.69
C ASP A 59 -27.87 5.07 -9.33
N ARG A 60 -28.51 6.01 -8.61
CA ARG A 60 -29.66 6.77 -9.14
C ARG A 60 -29.28 7.94 -10.03
N ALA A 61 -28.14 8.57 -9.76
CA ALA A 61 -27.73 9.76 -10.50
C ALA A 61 -27.37 9.45 -11.95
N HIS A 62 -26.80 8.27 -12.24
CA HIS A 62 -26.32 7.88 -13.58
C HIS A 62 -25.44 8.96 -14.23
N GLU A 63 -24.62 9.65 -13.42
CA GLU A 63 -23.74 10.70 -13.93
C GLU A 63 -22.67 10.10 -14.87
N PRO A 64 -22.54 10.60 -16.11
CA PRO A 64 -21.66 10.01 -17.13
C PRO A 64 -20.17 10.21 -16.83
N THR A 65 -19.84 10.93 -15.78
CA THR A 65 -18.48 11.27 -15.36
C THR A 65 -18.13 10.70 -13.98
N TRP A 66 -18.99 9.84 -13.41
CA TRP A 66 -18.72 9.11 -12.20
C TRP A 66 -18.47 7.63 -12.51
N PHE A 67 -17.29 7.15 -12.17
CA PHE A 67 -16.83 5.82 -12.53
C PHE A 67 -16.39 5.03 -11.31
N PHE A 68 -16.88 3.80 -11.21
CA PHE A 68 -16.54 2.87 -10.14
C PHE A 68 -16.32 1.47 -10.69
N ASP A 69 -15.12 0.90 -10.46
CA ASP A 69 -14.83 -0.49 -10.80
C ASP A 69 -14.00 -1.15 -9.67
N PRO A 70 -14.64 -1.91 -8.77
CA PRO A 70 -13.93 -2.57 -7.66
C PRO A 70 -13.02 -3.72 -8.10
N LYS A 71 -12.94 -4.01 -9.40
CA LYS A 71 -12.03 -5.01 -9.98
C LYS A 71 -10.81 -4.37 -10.66
N ALA A 72 -10.80 -3.05 -10.79
CA ALA A 72 -9.66 -2.37 -11.38
C ALA A 72 -8.42 -2.53 -10.49
N PRO A 73 -7.26 -2.87 -11.05
CA PRO A 73 -6.02 -3.05 -10.30
C PRO A 73 -5.55 -1.78 -9.59
N SER A 74 -5.75 -0.61 -10.20
CA SER A 74 -5.47 0.71 -9.61
C SER A 74 -6.42 1.77 -10.18
N CYS A 75 -6.61 2.85 -9.44
CA CYS A 75 -7.37 3.99 -9.94
C CYS A 75 -6.67 4.65 -11.15
N ALA A 76 -5.36 4.78 -11.16
CA ALA A 76 -4.61 5.34 -12.28
C ALA A 76 -4.81 4.56 -13.59
N GLY A 77 -4.68 3.23 -13.54
CA GLY A 77 -4.95 2.37 -14.69
C GLY A 77 -6.43 2.38 -15.10
N PHE A 78 -7.33 2.45 -14.14
CA PHE A 78 -8.76 2.57 -14.39
C PHE A 78 -9.10 3.86 -15.15
N ILE A 79 -8.58 5.00 -14.71
CA ILE A 79 -8.72 6.28 -15.42
C ILE A 79 -8.20 6.18 -16.84
N ALA A 80 -6.98 5.67 -17.03
CA ALA A 80 -6.38 5.55 -18.35
C ALA A 80 -7.22 4.70 -19.30
N ARG A 81 -7.72 3.55 -18.86
CA ARG A 81 -8.59 2.66 -19.65
C ARG A 81 -9.95 3.31 -19.97
N THR A 82 -10.55 3.98 -19.00
CA THR A 82 -11.84 4.66 -19.17
C THR A 82 -11.73 5.80 -20.18
N LEU A 83 -10.69 6.64 -20.07
CA LEU A 83 -10.47 7.75 -20.99
C LEU A 83 -10.10 7.27 -22.41
N ALA A 84 -9.36 6.18 -22.53
CA ALA A 84 -9.07 5.56 -23.82
C ALA A 84 -10.35 5.11 -24.53
N THR A 85 -11.26 4.46 -23.80
CA THR A 85 -12.50 3.92 -24.37
C THR A 85 -13.53 5.02 -24.65
N GLY A 86 -13.72 5.94 -23.71
CA GLY A 86 -14.80 6.95 -23.79
C GLY A 86 -14.42 8.20 -24.60
N TRP A 87 -13.15 8.57 -24.62
CA TRP A 87 -12.67 9.82 -25.22
C TRP A 87 -11.52 9.65 -26.20
N ASN A 88 -11.16 8.42 -26.56
CA ASN A 88 -10.02 8.12 -27.44
C ASN A 88 -8.71 8.78 -26.97
N TRP A 89 -8.57 8.98 -25.64
CA TRP A 89 -7.37 9.53 -25.04
C TRP A 89 -6.37 8.41 -24.71
N GLN A 90 -5.11 8.67 -24.92
CA GLN A 90 -4.03 7.76 -24.53
C GLN A 90 -3.08 8.50 -23.59
N PRO A 91 -2.54 7.82 -22.57
CA PRO A 91 -1.53 8.43 -21.73
C PRO A 91 -0.31 8.83 -22.58
N PRO A 92 0.24 10.02 -22.35
CA PRO A 92 1.53 10.41 -22.97
C PRO A 92 2.59 9.34 -22.68
N THR A 93 3.53 9.17 -23.62
CA THR A 93 4.56 8.12 -23.53
C THR A 93 5.30 8.10 -22.20
N HIS A 94 5.60 9.26 -21.63
CA HIS A 94 6.30 9.39 -20.34
C HIS A 94 5.47 8.91 -19.14
N LEU A 95 4.14 8.77 -19.26
CA LEU A 95 3.25 8.27 -18.20
C LEU A 95 2.93 6.78 -18.33
N ILE A 96 3.28 6.11 -19.42
CA ILE A 96 2.92 4.69 -19.65
C ILE A 96 3.47 3.81 -18.52
N ASP A 97 4.74 3.99 -18.17
CA ASP A 97 5.36 3.25 -17.08
C ASP A 97 4.68 3.55 -15.73
N ALA A 98 4.36 4.81 -15.46
CA ALA A 98 3.69 5.20 -14.22
C ALA A 98 2.32 4.49 -14.08
N VAL A 99 1.51 4.46 -15.13
CA VAL A 99 0.21 3.78 -15.15
C VAL A 99 0.38 2.26 -14.98
N THR A 100 1.33 1.66 -15.70
CA THR A 100 1.59 0.21 -15.63
C THR A 100 2.05 -0.21 -14.24
N TRP A 101 2.94 0.55 -13.63
CA TRP A 101 3.44 0.27 -12.29
C TRP A 101 2.41 0.60 -11.19
N ALA A 102 1.53 1.56 -11.39
CA ALA A 102 0.41 1.80 -10.49
C ALA A 102 -0.48 0.55 -10.39
N ASP A 103 -0.87 -0.04 -11.52
CA ASP A 103 -1.65 -1.29 -11.53
C ASP A 103 -0.92 -2.43 -10.79
N LYS A 104 0.40 -2.55 -10.98
CA LYS A 104 1.19 -3.61 -10.35
C LYS A 104 1.36 -3.42 -8.84
N ILE A 105 1.62 -2.19 -8.40
CA ILE A 105 1.90 -1.86 -6.99
C ILE A 105 0.63 -1.96 -6.17
N ASP A 106 -0.44 -1.35 -6.63
CA ASP A 106 -1.69 -1.24 -5.90
C ASP A 106 -2.40 -2.59 -5.75
N ALA A 107 -2.43 -3.40 -6.83
CA ALA A 107 -2.92 -4.77 -6.77
C ALA A 107 -1.91 -5.77 -6.20
N ALA A 108 -0.69 -5.33 -5.83
CA ALA A 108 0.41 -6.20 -5.39
C ALA A 108 0.68 -7.37 -6.35
N THR A 109 0.58 -7.18 -7.66
CA THR A 109 0.71 -8.23 -8.68
C THR A 109 2.15 -8.46 -9.14
N PHE A 110 3.10 -8.37 -8.23
CA PHE A 110 4.51 -8.66 -8.49
C PHE A 110 4.73 -10.16 -8.79
N SER A 111 5.62 -10.44 -9.74
CA SER A 111 5.97 -11.81 -10.14
C SER A 111 6.84 -12.52 -9.10
N THR A 112 7.66 -11.78 -8.37
CA THR A 112 8.54 -12.28 -7.32
C THR A 112 8.57 -11.35 -6.11
N ALA A 113 8.97 -11.87 -4.96
CA ALA A 113 9.21 -11.05 -3.78
C ALA A 113 10.34 -10.03 -4.02
N GLN A 114 11.36 -10.39 -4.80
CA GLN A 114 12.44 -9.48 -5.19
C GLN A 114 11.90 -8.30 -6.00
N GLU A 115 11.06 -8.54 -7.01
CA GLU A 115 10.45 -7.48 -7.82
C GLU A 115 9.67 -6.49 -6.96
N ALA A 116 8.97 -6.98 -5.92
CA ALA A 116 8.18 -6.14 -5.02
C ALA A 116 9.01 -5.17 -4.17
N VAL A 117 10.29 -5.48 -3.96
CA VAL A 117 11.16 -4.72 -3.06
C VAL A 117 12.42 -4.17 -3.73
N ALA A 118 12.68 -4.51 -4.98
CA ALA A 118 13.82 -4.00 -5.72
C ALA A 118 13.77 -2.48 -5.85
N LEU A 119 14.92 -1.86 -6.04
CA LEU A 119 15.11 -0.42 -6.30
C LEU A 119 15.90 -0.23 -7.61
N GLU A 120 15.74 -1.16 -8.54
CA GLU A 120 16.49 -1.19 -9.80
C GLU A 120 15.83 -0.28 -10.86
N LEU A 121 14.50 -0.30 -10.91
CA LEU A 121 13.73 0.46 -11.88
C LEU A 121 13.26 1.80 -11.32
N PRO A 122 13.13 2.84 -12.17
CA PRO A 122 12.65 4.16 -11.73
C PRO A 122 11.31 4.11 -10.98
N ALA A 123 10.37 3.29 -11.42
CA ALA A 123 9.08 3.12 -10.75
C ALA A 123 9.20 2.56 -9.33
N GLN A 124 10.10 1.60 -9.12
CA GLN A 124 10.36 1.02 -7.79
C GLN A 124 11.01 2.05 -6.85
N ARG A 125 11.96 2.82 -7.38
CA ARG A 125 12.62 3.91 -6.64
C ARG A 125 11.63 4.99 -6.22
N ILE A 126 10.79 5.45 -7.14
CA ILE A 126 9.75 6.44 -6.86
C ILE A 126 8.72 5.90 -5.88
N ALA A 127 8.25 4.66 -6.04
CA ALA A 127 7.31 4.04 -5.09
C ALA A 127 7.91 3.95 -3.68
N ALA A 128 9.17 3.53 -3.56
CA ALA A 128 9.87 3.48 -2.28
C ALA A 128 10.06 4.88 -1.68
N TRP A 129 10.38 5.88 -2.49
CA TRP A 129 10.52 7.26 -2.06
C TRP A 129 9.20 7.83 -1.51
N LEU A 130 8.08 7.62 -2.21
CA LEU A 130 6.73 8.04 -1.76
C LEU A 130 6.31 7.31 -0.47
N ALA A 131 6.51 6.00 -0.41
CA ALA A 131 6.13 5.18 0.75
C ALA A 131 6.92 5.53 2.02
N ASN A 132 8.11 6.09 1.89
CA ASN A 132 8.91 6.48 3.05
C ASN A 132 8.48 7.79 3.70
N GLY A 133 7.49 8.49 3.16
CA GLY A 133 6.99 9.75 3.71
C GLY A 133 8.05 10.86 3.83
N ARG A 134 9.23 10.63 3.24
CA ARG A 134 10.38 11.54 3.31
C ARG A 134 10.30 12.68 2.31
N SER A 135 9.23 12.67 1.52
CA SER A 135 9.13 13.66 0.47
C SER A 135 9.07 15.08 1.05
N GLY A 136 8.53 15.29 2.28
CA GLY A 136 8.35 16.66 2.82
C GLY A 136 7.85 17.61 1.73
N MET A 137 7.58 17.03 0.55
CA MET A 137 7.33 17.68 -0.70
C MET A 137 5.83 17.86 -0.85
N ASP A 138 5.45 19.02 -1.29
CA ASP A 138 4.10 19.26 -1.74
C ASP A 138 3.73 18.25 -2.85
N THR A 139 2.69 17.45 -2.63
CA THR A 139 2.14 16.49 -3.61
C THR A 139 1.84 17.16 -4.95
N ALA A 140 1.41 18.43 -4.93
CA ALA A 140 1.17 19.23 -6.13
C ALA A 140 2.42 19.35 -7.00
N ARG A 141 3.59 19.53 -6.40
CA ARG A 141 4.87 19.62 -7.10
C ARG A 141 5.26 18.29 -7.77
N TYR A 142 5.01 17.18 -7.11
CA TYR A 142 5.23 15.86 -7.70
C TYR A 142 4.31 15.61 -8.91
N ILE A 143 3.03 15.97 -8.78
CA ILE A 143 2.05 15.88 -9.88
C ILE A 143 2.47 16.79 -11.04
N GLU A 144 2.95 18.01 -10.76
CA GLU A 144 3.48 18.91 -11.77
C GLU A 144 4.68 18.28 -12.52
N TRP A 145 5.62 17.68 -11.81
CA TRP A 145 6.75 17.01 -12.45
C TRP A 145 6.31 15.86 -13.36
N LEU A 146 5.42 14.99 -12.89
CA LEU A 146 4.89 13.88 -13.69
C LEU A 146 4.09 14.34 -14.91
N SER A 147 3.51 15.53 -14.88
CA SER A 147 2.78 16.03 -16.05
C SER A 147 3.70 16.30 -17.28
N HIS A 148 5.02 16.38 -17.08
CA HIS A 148 5.99 16.72 -18.11
C HIS A 148 7.21 15.79 -18.18
N ALA A 149 7.41 14.92 -17.20
CA ALA A 149 8.61 14.11 -17.04
C ALA A 149 8.27 12.64 -16.76
N SER A 150 9.13 11.75 -17.20
CA SER A 150 9.07 10.32 -16.90
C SER A 150 9.45 10.04 -15.43
N LEU A 151 9.12 8.85 -14.95
CA LEU A 151 9.56 8.40 -13.61
C LEU A 151 11.09 8.41 -13.47
N ALA A 152 11.82 8.11 -14.56
CA ALA A 152 13.28 8.16 -14.56
C ALA A 152 13.80 9.59 -14.36
N GLU A 153 13.27 10.55 -15.10
CA GLU A 153 13.65 11.96 -14.97
C GLU A 153 13.28 12.52 -13.60
N VAL A 154 12.14 12.10 -13.03
CA VAL A 154 11.76 12.50 -11.66
C VAL A 154 12.71 11.90 -10.63
N ALA A 155 13.11 10.62 -10.76
CA ALA A 155 14.02 9.95 -9.84
C ALA A 155 15.42 10.60 -9.78
N GLU A 156 15.88 11.17 -10.89
CA GLU A 156 17.19 11.82 -11.02
C GLU A 156 17.19 13.32 -10.64
N ARG A 157 16.04 13.86 -10.21
CA ARG A 157 15.98 15.28 -9.79
C ARG A 157 16.84 15.52 -8.55
N PRO A 158 17.50 16.69 -8.45
CA PRO A 158 18.33 17.03 -7.29
C PRO A 158 17.61 16.98 -5.94
N GLU A 159 16.29 17.17 -5.95
CA GLU A 159 15.46 17.10 -4.76
C GLU A 159 15.07 15.65 -4.39
N VAL A 160 15.16 14.71 -5.30
CA VAL A 160 14.69 13.32 -5.16
C VAL A 160 15.85 12.32 -5.04
N ALA A 161 16.83 12.39 -5.92
CA ALA A 161 17.93 11.43 -6.00
C ALA A 161 18.68 11.20 -4.68
N PRO A 162 19.03 12.24 -3.88
CA PRO A 162 19.68 12.01 -2.58
C PRO A 162 18.81 11.28 -1.57
N GLN A 163 17.50 11.45 -1.64
CA GLN A 163 16.55 10.76 -0.76
C GLN A 163 16.43 9.28 -1.15
N ILE A 164 16.42 8.99 -2.45
CA ILE A 164 16.44 7.61 -2.96
C ILE A 164 17.73 6.91 -2.52
N ALA A 165 18.88 7.54 -2.68
CA ALA A 165 20.16 6.98 -2.23
C ALA A 165 20.17 6.65 -0.72
N ALA A 166 19.58 7.52 0.11
CA ALA A 166 19.44 7.24 1.53
C ALA A 166 18.50 6.05 1.81
N ILE A 167 17.45 5.86 1.01
CA ILE A 167 16.55 4.71 1.11
C ILE A 167 17.28 3.42 0.71
N GLU A 168 18.10 3.45 -0.33
CA GLU A 168 18.92 2.31 -0.77
C GLU A 168 19.91 1.89 0.33
N GLU A 169 20.59 2.84 0.95
CA GLU A 169 21.50 2.59 2.06
C GLU A 169 20.79 1.97 3.28
N GLU A 170 19.64 2.53 3.67
CA GLU A 170 18.84 1.98 4.77
C GLU A 170 18.31 0.59 4.44
N ARG A 171 17.90 0.35 3.19
CA ARG A 171 17.45 -0.94 2.74
C ARG A 171 18.53 -2.01 2.90
N ALA A 172 19.78 -1.69 2.57
CA ALA A 172 20.90 -2.60 2.75
C ALA A 172 21.14 -2.95 4.24
N LYS A 173 21.01 -1.97 5.13
CA LYS A 173 21.07 -2.17 6.59
C LYS A 173 19.91 -3.04 7.09
N ASP A 174 18.68 -2.76 6.63
CA ASP A 174 17.51 -3.55 6.98
C ASP A 174 17.62 -5.01 6.53
N LEU A 175 18.11 -5.27 5.33
CA LEU A 175 18.32 -6.63 4.83
C LEU A 175 19.26 -7.42 5.74
N ALA A 176 20.42 -6.86 6.10
CA ALA A 176 21.37 -7.50 7.01
C ALA A 176 20.79 -7.74 8.42
N ALA A 177 19.98 -6.80 8.92
CA ALA A 177 19.31 -6.95 10.21
C ALA A 177 18.24 -8.06 10.17
N ILE A 178 17.39 -8.10 9.14
CA ILE A 178 16.34 -9.10 8.95
C ILE A 178 16.94 -10.50 8.83
N GLU A 179 18.01 -10.66 8.05
CA GLU A 179 18.71 -11.94 7.90
C GLU A 179 19.22 -12.47 9.23
N LYS A 180 19.82 -11.61 10.05
CA LYS A 180 20.38 -11.97 11.35
C LYS A 180 19.32 -12.29 12.41
N LEU A 181 18.14 -11.66 12.33
CA LEU A 181 17.07 -11.78 13.33
C LEU A 181 16.08 -12.90 13.01
N ALA A 182 16.19 -13.55 11.86
CA ALA A 182 15.26 -14.58 11.44
C ALA A 182 15.33 -15.81 12.36
N VAL A 183 14.20 -16.15 12.99
CA VAL A 183 14.03 -17.37 13.77
C VAL A 183 13.03 -18.27 13.08
N TRP A 184 13.39 -19.54 12.89
CA TRP A 184 12.56 -20.50 12.18
C TRP A 184 11.78 -21.42 13.13
N HIS A 185 10.51 -21.62 12.78
CA HIS A 185 9.65 -22.65 13.37
C HIS A 185 9.00 -23.40 12.20
N ASP A 186 9.55 -24.58 11.87
CA ASP A 186 9.20 -25.33 10.65
C ASP A 186 9.31 -24.45 9.39
N ASP A 187 8.20 -24.13 8.74
CA ASP A 187 8.15 -23.26 7.55
C ASP A 187 7.63 -21.84 7.84
N VAL A 188 7.56 -21.48 9.11
CA VAL A 188 7.23 -20.13 9.58
C VAL A 188 8.52 -19.40 9.98
N VAL A 189 8.77 -18.23 9.39
CA VAL A 189 9.88 -17.35 9.78
C VAL A 189 9.37 -16.23 10.66
N VAL A 190 10.07 -15.97 11.76
CA VAL A 190 9.71 -14.92 12.74
C VAL A 190 10.79 -13.85 12.77
N PHE A 191 10.37 -12.60 12.76
CA PHE A 191 11.23 -11.42 12.90
C PHE A 191 10.79 -10.61 14.13
N ASP A 192 11.42 -10.83 15.29
CA ASP A 192 11.23 -9.98 16.47
C ASP A 192 12.14 -8.75 16.37
N ARG A 193 11.56 -7.61 16.00
CA ARG A 193 12.22 -6.30 15.95
C ARG A 193 11.78 -5.36 17.06
N PHE A 194 11.26 -5.88 18.16
CA PHE A 194 10.75 -5.04 19.24
C PHE A 194 11.83 -4.23 19.96
N ASP A 195 13.06 -4.72 19.98
CA ASP A 195 14.18 -4.04 20.65
C ASP A 195 14.80 -2.93 19.76
N ASP A 196 14.48 -2.92 18.46
CA ASP A 196 14.84 -1.88 17.49
C ASP A 196 13.65 -0.93 17.29
N VAL A 197 13.48 0.03 18.21
CA VAL A 197 12.35 0.97 18.22
C VAL A 197 12.35 1.83 16.96
N GLY A 198 11.24 1.83 16.24
CA GLY A 198 11.11 2.51 14.95
C GLY A 198 11.53 1.66 13.74
N ALA A 199 11.98 0.42 13.97
CA ALA A 199 12.29 -0.50 12.88
C ALA A 199 11.07 -0.73 11.99
N ARG A 200 11.32 -0.87 10.69
CA ARG A 200 10.28 -1.15 9.72
C ARG A 200 9.90 -2.62 9.71
N ASN A 201 8.65 -2.89 9.35
CA ASN A 201 8.20 -4.24 9.06
C ASN A 201 9.00 -4.80 7.87
N PRO A 202 9.54 -6.04 7.97
CA PRO A 202 10.23 -6.70 6.85
C PRO A 202 9.37 -6.80 5.58
N GLY A 203 8.07 -7.02 5.73
CA GLY A 203 7.16 -7.15 4.58
C GLY A 203 7.69 -8.16 3.57
N PHE A 204 7.71 -7.77 2.31
CA PHE A 204 8.19 -8.62 1.22
C PHE A 204 9.71 -8.85 1.23
N LEU A 205 10.52 -8.04 1.95
CA LEU A 205 11.95 -8.31 2.15
C LEU A 205 12.19 -9.66 2.82
N GLY A 206 11.33 -10.02 3.79
CA GLY A 206 11.41 -11.32 4.45
C GLY A 206 11.20 -12.47 3.48
N TYR A 207 10.29 -12.35 2.53
CA TYR A 207 10.06 -13.38 1.51
C TYR A 207 11.14 -13.42 0.44
N TRP A 208 11.76 -12.31 0.13
CA TRP A 208 12.91 -12.29 -0.78
C TRP A 208 14.13 -12.98 -0.16
N LEU A 209 14.45 -12.68 1.11
CA LEU A 209 15.56 -13.33 1.82
C LEU A 209 15.28 -14.81 2.10
N PHE A 210 14.03 -15.16 2.37
CA PHE A 210 13.61 -16.49 2.78
C PHE A 210 12.52 -17.05 1.87
N PRO A 211 12.82 -17.39 0.62
CA PRO A 211 11.81 -17.83 -0.35
C PRO A 211 11.14 -19.17 0.02
N HIS A 212 11.74 -19.95 0.92
CA HIS A 212 11.16 -21.20 1.42
C HIS A 212 10.14 -20.99 2.53
N ALA A 213 10.12 -19.80 3.17
CA ALA A 213 9.13 -19.50 4.19
C ALA A 213 7.72 -19.62 3.60
N PHE A 214 6.85 -20.32 4.31
CA PHE A 214 5.44 -20.43 3.95
C PHE A 214 4.64 -19.27 4.57
N TYR A 215 4.90 -19.00 5.84
CA TYR A 215 4.40 -17.82 6.53
C TYR A 215 5.55 -17.00 7.11
N ALA A 216 5.31 -15.70 7.27
CA ALA A 216 6.17 -14.82 8.05
C ALA A 216 5.37 -14.13 9.14
N VAL A 217 5.93 -14.04 10.33
CA VAL A 217 5.41 -13.29 11.46
C VAL A 217 6.43 -12.22 11.82
N ALA A 218 6.05 -10.96 11.84
CA ALA A 218 6.96 -9.88 12.18
C ALA A 218 6.38 -9.00 13.29
N GLY A 219 7.19 -8.71 14.29
CA GLY A 219 6.90 -7.78 15.36
C GLY A 219 7.74 -6.51 15.21
N THR A 220 7.11 -5.35 15.20
CA THR A 220 7.75 -4.02 15.21
C THR A 220 7.16 -3.15 16.30
N ARG A 221 7.92 -2.17 16.77
CA ARG A 221 7.54 -1.29 17.87
C ARG A 221 7.89 0.15 17.59
N THR A 222 6.99 1.04 17.98
CA THR A 222 7.24 2.46 18.18
C THR A 222 7.14 2.78 19.67
N GLU A 223 7.36 4.03 20.09
CA GLU A 223 7.16 4.45 21.47
C GLU A 223 5.71 4.24 21.96
N SER A 224 4.73 4.44 21.09
CA SER A 224 3.30 4.41 21.44
C SER A 224 2.59 3.11 21.06
N SER A 225 3.13 2.29 20.17
CA SER A 225 2.43 1.13 19.61
C SER A 225 3.36 0.00 19.25
N ILE A 226 2.81 -1.22 19.33
CA ILE A 226 3.41 -2.45 18.81
C ILE A 226 2.53 -2.97 17.68
N LYS A 227 3.16 -3.36 16.57
CA LYS A 227 2.46 -3.98 15.46
C LYS A 227 3.03 -5.37 15.19
N ILE A 228 2.14 -6.37 15.21
CA ILE A 228 2.46 -7.73 14.76
C ILE A 228 1.79 -7.91 13.41
N THR A 229 2.54 -8.41 12.43
CA THR A 229 2.02 -8.75 11.10
C THR A 229 2.24 -10.21 10.81
N VAL A 230 1.27 -10.81 10.17
CA VAL A 230 1.32 -12.19 9.70
C VAL A 230 1.01 -12.18 8.21
N GLY A 231 1.78 -12.91 7.43
CA GLY A 231 1.53 -13.00 5.99
C GLY A 231 1.89 -14.38 5.43
N PHE A 232 1.14 -14.77 4.41
CA PHE A 232 1.46 -15.92 3.57
C PHE A 232 2.41 -15.48 2.45
N ASN A 233 3.45 -16.27 2.20
CA ASN A 233 4.35 -16.05 1.08
C ASN A 233 3.75 -16.62 -0.22
N LYS A 234 3.10 -15.79 -1.01
CA LYS A 234 2.52 -16.22 -2.28
C LYS A 234 3.55 -16.67 -3.33
N TRP A 235 4.83 -16.38 -3.13
CA TRP A 235 5.95 -16.78 -3.99
C TRP A 235 6.71 -17.98 -3.43
N THR A 236 6.21 -18.62 -2.37
CA THR A 236 6.90 -19.78 -1.77
C THR A 236 7.09 -20.89 -2.81
N THR A 237 8.22 -21.57 -2.70
CA THR A 237 8.53 -22.75 -3.53
C THR A 237 7.75 -24.00 -3.07
N SER A 238 7.05 -23.91 -1.96
CA SER A 238 6.18 -25.00 -1.46
C SER A 238 5.00 -25.22 -2.39
N THR A 239 4.68 -26.48 -2.66
CA THR A 239 3.47 -26.87 -3.40
C THR A 239 2.22 -26.93 -2.52
N ARG A 240 2.37 -26.75 -1.20
CA ARG A 240 1.29 -26.73 -0.22
C ARG A 240 0.40 -25.50 -0.44
N LYS A 241 -0.90 -25.67 -0.31
CA LYS A 241 -1.84 -24.55 -0.33
C LYS A 241 -2.04 -23.99 1.09
N PRO A 242 -2.21 -22.66 1.24
CA PRO A 242 -2.54 -22.09 2.55
C PRO A 242 -3.92 -22.59 3.00
N THR A 243 -3.98 -23.09 4.24
CA THR A 243 -5.20 -23.58 4.87
C THR A 243 -5.69 -22.65 5.97
N VAL A 244 -4.85 -21.73 6.41
CA VAL A 244 -5.17 -20.76 7.47
C VAL A 244 -5.65 -19.45 6.83
N ASP A 245 -6.83 -18.99 7.24
CA ASP A 245 -7.24 -17.60 7.01
C ASP A 245 -6.50 -16.71 8.02
N VAL A 246 -5.48 -15.99 7.51
CA VAL A 246 -4.60 -15.16 8.32
C VAL A 246 -5.35 -14.00 8.98
N GLY A 247 -6.30 -13.39 8.27
CA GLY A 247 -7.12 -12.31 8.82
C GLY A 247 -8.01 -12.79 9.97
N ALA A 248 -8.67 -13.94 9.79
CA ALA A 248 -9.47 -14.56 10.85
C ALA A 248 -8.61 -14.99 12.04
N LEU A 249 -7.40 -15.51 11.79
CA LEU A 249 -6.44 -15.83 12.85
C LEU A 249 -6.07 -14.57 13.66
N CYS A 250 -5.69 -13.48 13.00
CA CYS A 250 -5.36 -12.21 13.66
C CYS A 250 -6.55 -11.63 14.44
N ALA A 251 -7.78 -11.79 13.94
CA ALA A 251 -8.99 -11.31 14.62
C ALA A 251 -9.21 -11.98 16.00
N ARG A 252 -8.77 -13.23 16.18
CA ARG A 252 -8.82 -13.93 17.51
C ARG A 252 -7.95 -13.22 18.56
N PHE A 253 -6.98 -12.42 18.14
CA PHE A 253 -6.07 -11.64 18.99
C PHE A 253 -6.37 -10.14 19.00
N GLY A 254 -7.55 -9.74 18.54
CA GLY A 254 -7.98 -8.34 18.50
C GLY A 254 -7.44 -7.54 17.31
N GLY A 255 -6.95 -8.23 16.28
CA GLY A 255 -6.53 -7.66 15.02
C GLY A 255 -7.52 -7.93 13.88
N GLY A 256 -7.01 -8.08 12.67
CA GLY A 256 -7.80 -8.40 11.47
C GLY A 256 -6.94 -8.45 10.22
N GLY A 257 -7.59 -8.52 9.07
CA GLY A 257 -6.92 -8.55 7.76
C GLY A 257 -7.69 -9.32 6.72
N HIS A 258 -6.97 -9.76 5.71
CA HIS A 258 -7.46 -10.62 4.62
C HIS A 258 -6.95 -12.06 4.82
N SER A 259 -7.48 -12.98 4.02
CA SER A 259 -7.11 -14.41 4.13
C SER A 259 -5.61 -14.70 4.01
N MET A 260 -4.86 -13.83 3.33
CA MET A 260 -3.42 -14.00 3.06
C MET A 260 -2.51 -13.13 3.95
N VAL A 261 -3.05 -12.11 4.61
CA VAL A 261 -2.28 -11.15 5.42
C VAL A 261 -3.15 -10.56 6.52
N GLY A 262 -2.58 -10.43 7.72
CA GLY A 262 -3.26 -9.83 8.85
C GLY A 262 -2.30 -9.05 9.74
N GLY A 263 -2.89 -8.27 10.66
CA GLY A 263 -2.14 -7.50 11.62
C GLY A 263 -2.87 -7.34 12.94
N ILE A 264 -2.07 -7.18 14.00
CA ILE A 264 -2.54 -6.93 15.36
C ILE A 264 -1.81 -5.69 15.85
N THR A 265 -2.53 -4.76 16.44
CA THR A 265 -1.94 -3.56 17.05
C THR A 265 -2.15 -3.59 18.55
N LEU A 266 -1.07 -3.43 19.32
CA LEU A 266 -1.07 -3.35 20.76
C LEU A 266 -0.46 -2.01 21.20
N ARG A 267 -0.62 -1.63 22.45
CA ARG A 267 0.04 -0.45 23.01
C ARG A 267 1.54 -0.69 23.15
N GLY A 268 2.33 0.37 23.12
CA GLY A 268 3.80 0.30 23.18
C GLY A 268 4.36 -0.32 24.46
N ASP A 269 3.57 -0.34 25.55
CA ASP A 269 3.92 -0.95 26.85
C ASP A 269 3.56 -2.45 26.98
N GLU A 270 2.88 -3.04 25.99
CA GLU A 270 2.42 -4.45 26.01
C GLU A 270 3.44 -5.43 25.40
N LEU A 271 4.75 -5.20 25.53
CA LEU A 271 5.79 -5.99 24.87
C LEU A 271 5.74 -7.49 25.20
N GLN A 272 5.53 -7.83 26.48
CA GLN A 272 5.43 -9.23 26.89
C GLN A 272 4.24 -9.93 26.22
N ARG A 273 3.08 -9.28 26.22
CA ARG A 273 1.88 -9.77 25.53
C ARG A 273 2.12 -9.94 24.03
N ALA A 274 2.87 -9.02 23.41
CA ALA A 274 3.20 -9.11 21.98
C ALA A 274 4.03 -10.36 21.67
N ARG A 275 5.05 -10.67 22.47
CA ARG A 275 5.87 -11.88 22.32
C ARG A 275 5.06 -13.16 22.55
N GLU A 276 4.19 -13.18 23.55
CA GLU A 276 3.24 -14.30 23.78
C GLU A 276 2.28 -14.48 22.61
N THR A 277 1.77 -13.38 22.04
CA THR A 277 0.91 -13.41 20.85
C THR A 277 1.65 -13.99 19.65
N ILE A 278 2.90 -13.60 19.42
CA ILE A 278 3.72 -14.18 18.33
C ILE A 278 3.88 -15.68 18.53
N ALA A 279 4.22 -16.13 19.75
CA ALA A 279 4.36 -17.57 20.04
C ALA A 279 3.08 -18.36 19.75
N GLN A 280 1.91 -17.81 20.11
CA GLN A 280 0.61 -18.44 19.85
C GLN A 280 0.27 -18.46 18.35
N LEU A 281 0.56 -17.37 17.62
CA LEU A 281 0.38 -17.31 16.17
C LEU A 281 1.24 -18.36 15.45
N VAL A 282 2.51 -18.48 15.84
CA VAL A 282 3.43 -19.49 15.30
C VAL A 282 2.90 -20.89 15.56
N ALA A 283 2.47 -21.18 16.80
CA ALA A 283 1.91 -22.48 17.16
C ALA A 283 0.63 -22.84 16.35
N GLU A 284 -0.16 -21.86 15.95
CA GLU A 284 -1.32 -22.10 15.07
C GLU A 284 -0.90 -22.33 13.62
N LEU A 285 0.06 -21.56 13.12
CA LEU A 285 0.54 -21.63 11.72
C LEU A 285 1.30 -22.93 11.42
N THR A 286 2.03 -23.48 12.40
CA THR A 286 2.79 -24.73 12.26
C THR A 286 1.94 -26.00 12.36
N LYS A 287 0.66 -25.92 12.82
CA LYS A 287 -0.25 -27.07 12.88
C LYS A 287 -0.79 -27.51 11.51
N HIS A 288 -0.64 -26.71 10.53
CA HIS A 288 -1.28 -26.81 9.21
C HIS A 288 -0.26 -26.81 8.07
#